data_7b036715dc7e7a23acf32404d09ead27
#
_entry.id   7b036715dc7e7a23acf32404d09ead27
#
_cell.length_a   1.000
_cell.length_b   1.000
_cell.length_c   1.000
_cell.angle_alpha   90.00
_cell.angle_beta   90.00
_cell.angle_gamma   90.00
#
_symmetry.space_group_name_H-M   'P 1'
#
loop_
_entity.id
_entity.type
_entity.pdbx_description
1 polymer ?
#
loop_
_entity_poly.entity_id
_entity_poly.type
_entity_poly.pdbx_seq_one_letter_code
_entity_poly.pdbx_strand_id
1 'polypeptide(L)'
;MTGQDREGKARKLAEVLLDWIYPRRCAFCDGILGRKEMYLCRSCRKCIPSPVGEPRCKKCGKPLESREAEYCCDCSTHSQSYDRGLGLFLYEGVLKDSLMKVKFHGRKEYGKFLGKLMVRYGKDLICQFQPEVIIPVPVHKRKRNVRGYNQAELLADEISSGFSIPLRTDLVLRKKFTKAQKELSRKDRKKNLEQAFYVDKKVGKYKKVLLVDDIYTTGSTINIIAAKLKQQGVKEVFFLTLCIGKGM
;
A
#
# COMPACT_ATOMS: atom_id res chain seq x y z
N MET A 1 -9.06 -45.88 17.28
CA MET A 1 -9.25 -44.48 16.98
C MET A 1 -8.12 -43.73 17.64
N THR A 2 -7.11 -43.38 16.86
CA THR A 2 -5.85 -42.80 17.32
C THR A 2 -6.06 -41.36 17.77
N GLY A 3 -5.26 -40.85 18.72
CA GLY A 3 -5.35 -39.49 19.26
C GLY A 3 -5.34 -38.37 18.20
N GLN A 4 -4.69 -38.61 17.08
CA GLN A 4 -4.63 -37.70 15.93
C GLN A 4 -5.99 -37.42 15.28
N ASP A 5 -6.91 -38.38 15.25
CA ASP A 5 -8.28 -38.19 14.70
C ASP A 5 -9.16 -37.32 15.61
N ARG A 6 -8.93 -37.34 16.93
CA ARG A 6 -9.66 -36.51 17.89
C ARG A 6 -9.21 -35.07 17.85
N GLU A 7 -7.90 -34.80 17.73
CA GLU A 7 -7.35 -33.45 17.59
C GLU A 7 -7.79 -32.79 16.29
N GLY A 8 -7.81 -33.53 15.17
CA GLY A 8 -8.31 -33.06 13.90
C GLY A 8 -9.79 -32.69 13.91
N LYS A 9 -10.63 -33.45 14.59
CA LYS A 9 -12.07 -33.16 14.76
C LYS A 9 -12.31 -31.97 15.69
N ALA A 10 -11.59 -31.85 16.80
CA ALA A 10 -11.68 -30.74 17.73
C ALA A 10 -11.27 -29.41 17.05
N ARG A 11 -10.19 -29.43 16.27
CA ARG A 11 -9.72 -28.27 15.50
C ARG A 11 -10.74 -27.81 14.45
N LYS A 12 -11.35 -28.76 13.70
CA LYS A 12 -12.43 -28.42 12.75
C LYS A 12 -13.68 -27.87 13.45
N LEU A 13 -14.04 -28.39 14.62
CA LEU A 13 -15.17 -27.88 15.39
C LEU A 13 -14.91 -26.46 15.92
N ALA A 14 -13.70 -26.20 16.40
CA ALA A 14 -13.29 -24.87 16.83
C ALA A 14 -13.27 -23.86 15.66
N GLU A 15 -12.81 -24.27 14.47
CA GLU A 15 -12.86 -23.44 13.26
C GLU A 15 -14.31 -23.11 12.86
N VAL A 16 -15.22 -24.07 12.94
CA VAL A 16 -16.67 -23.86 12.64
C VAL A 16 -17.30 -22.90 13.66
N LEU A 17 -16.98 -23.05 14.94
CA LEU A 17 -17.47 -22.16 16.01
C LEU A 17 -16.91 -20.73 15.85
N LEU A 18 -15.63 -20.61 15.53
CA LEU A 18 -15.00 -19.32 15.25
C LEU A 18 -15.59 -18.64 14.00
N ASP A 19 -15.85 -19.40 12.93
CA ASP A 19 -16.51 -18.87 11.72
C ASP A 19 -17.97 -18.42 12.01
N TRP A 20 -18.62 -18.99 13.02
CA TRP A 20 -19.97 -18.59 13.43
C TRP A 20 -19.97 -17.30 14.26
N ILE A 21 -18.98 -17.13 15.16
CA ILE A 21 -18.85 -15.93 16.00
C ILE A 21 -18.21 -14.77 15.23
N TYR A 22 -17.22 -15.08 14.38
CA TYR A 22 -16.47 -14.11 13.54
C TYR A 22 -16.52 -14.51 12.07
N PRO A 23 -17.68 -14.42 11.41
CA PRO A 23 -17.80 -14.83 10.02
C PRO A 23 -16.91 -13.99 9.13
N ARG A 24 -16.30 -14.66 8.14
CA ARG A 24 -15.54 -13.97 7.10
C ARG A 24 -16.44 -13.01 6.33
N ARG A 25 -15.94 -11.81 6.06
CA ARG A 25 -16.73 -10.75 5.42
C ARG A 25 -16.14 -10.33 4.10
N CYS A 26 -17.03 -9.91 3.20
CA CYS A 26 -16.66 -9.41 1.89
C CYS A 26 -15.91 -8.09 2.00
N ALA A 27 -14.71 -8.01 1.37
CA ALA A 27 -13.87 -6.82 1.43
C ALA A 27 -14.53 -5.57 0.82
N PHE A 28 -15.54 -5.71 -0.02
CA PHE A 28 -16.24 -4.58 -0.61
C PHE A 28 -17.53 -4.21 0.16
N CYS A 29 -18.48 -5.12 0.27
CA CYS A 29 -19.79 -4.80 0.88
C CYS A 29 -19.89 -5.10 2.39
N ASP A 30 -18.87 -5.73 3.00
CA ASP A 30 -18.85 -6.16 4.41
C ASP A 30 -19.90 -7.25 4.77
N GLY A 31 -20.64 -7.77 3.79
CA GLY A 31 -21.56 -8.88 3.96
C GLY A 31 -20.85 -10.19 4.30
N ILE A 32 -21.54 -11.10 4.99
CA ILE A 32 -21.00 -12.42 5.35
C ILE A 32 -20.72 -13.23 4.08
N LEU A 33 -19.54 -13.85 4.03
CA LEU A 33 -19.12 -14.70 2.92
C LEU A 33 -19.67 -16.13 3.08
N GLY A 34 -20.11 -16.72 1.98
CA GLY A 34 -20.43 -18.14 1.91
C GLY A 34 -19.16 -19.02 2.07
N ARG A 35 -19.36 -20.30 2.38
CA ARG A 35 -18.25 -21.26 2.63
C ARG A 35 -17.21 -21.33 1.50
N LYS A 36 -17.63 -21.17 0.24
CA LYS A 36 -16.75 -21.21 -0.95
C LYS A 36 -16.17 -19.84 -1.35
N GLU A 37 -16.52 -18.78 -0.64
CA GLU A 37 -16.06 -17.43 -0.91
C GLU A 37 -14.91 -17.06 0.02
N MET A 38 -13.86 -16.47 -0.54
CA MET A 38 -12.63 -16.19 0.23
C MET A 38 -12.51 -14.72 0.63
N TYR A 39 -12.66 -13.79 -0.31
CA TYR A 39 -12.46 -12.36 -0.09
C TYR A 39 -13.63 -11.52 -0.53
N LEU A 40 -14.33 -11.93 -1.58
CA LEU A 40 -15.47 -11.22 -2.15
C LEU A 40 -16.66 -12.17 -2.33
N CYS A 41 -17.86 -11.68 -2.04
CA CYS A 41 -19.09 -12.36 -2.39
C CYS A 41 -19.30 -12.38 -3.92
N ARG A 42 -20.20 -13.24 -4.40
CA ARG A 42 -20.47 -13.45 -5.83
C ARG A 42 -20.80 -12.14 -6.56
N SER A 43 -21.59 -11.28 -5.95
CA SER A 43 -21.97 -9.98 -6.53
C SER A 43 -20.78 -9.05 -6.63
N CYS A 44 -19.98 -8.92 -5.56
CA CYS A 44 -18.84 -7.99 -5.51
C CYS A 44 -17.65 -8.41 -6.37
N ARG A 45 -17.54 -9.69 -6.75
CA ARG A 45 -16.49 -10.12 -7.70
C ARG A 45 -16.60 -9.41 -9.06
N LYS A 46 -17.81 -9.08 -9.47
CA LYS A 46 -18.07 -8.33 -10.70
C LYS A 46 -17.79 -6.83 -10.57
N CYS A 47 -17.62 -6.34 -9.34
CA CYS A 47 -17.39 -4.94 -9.03
C CYS A 47 -15.89 -4.59 -8.88
N ILE A 48 -14.97 -5.53 -9.15
CA ILE A 48 -13.54 -5.21 -9.14
C ILE A 48 -13.30 -4.19 -10.25
N PRO A 49 -12.84 -2.95 -9.94
CA PRO A 49 -12.65 -1.93 -10.95
C PRO A 49 -11.48 -2.30 -11.88
N SER A 50 -11.52 -1.79 -13.08
CA SER A 50 -10.38 -1.86 -13.99
C SER A 50 -9.24 -0.99 -13.46
N PRO A 51 -7.97 -1.41 -13.64
CA PRO A 51 -6.83 -0.55 -13.37
C PRO A 51 -6.93 0.74 -14.19
N VAL A 52 -6.27 1.78 -13.70
CA VAL A 52 -6.12 3.02 -14.49
C VAL A 52 -5.55 2.68 -15.85
N GLY A 53 -6.22 3.10 -16.93
CA GLY A 53 -5.80 2.88 -18.32
C GLY A 53 -4.75 3.90 -18.79
N GLU A 54 -4.28 3.75 -20.02
CA GLU A 54 -3.48 4.78 -20.70
C GLU A 54 -4.41 5.87 -21.29
N PRO A 55 -3.94 7.14 -21.39
CA PRO A 55 -2.56 7.58 -21.13
C PRO A 55 -2.29 7.84 -19.65
N ARG A 56 -1.03 7.59 -19.22
CA ARG A 56 -0.55 7.82 -17.84
C ARG A 56 0.73 8.63 -17.81
N CYS A 57 0.91 9.39 -16.74
CA CYS A 57 2.17 10.07 -16.47
C CYS A 57 3.33 9.06 -16.36
N LYS A 58 4.35 9.19 -17.20
CA LYS A 58 5.52 8.31 -17.24
C LYS A 58 6.30 8.28 -15.92
N LYS A 59 6.15 9.30 -15.07
CA LYS A 59 6.84 9.41 -13.78
C LYS A 59 6.05 8.80 -12.62
N CYS A 60 4.80 9.23 -12.41
CA CYS A 60 4.02 8.85 -11.23
C CYS A 60 2.81 7.94 -11.51
N GLY A 61 2.50 7.67 -12.78
CA GLY A 61 1.38 6.81 -13.18
C GLY A 61 -0.01 7.45 -13.00
N LYS A 62 -0.13 8.77 -12.74
CA LYS A 62 -1.43 9.47 -12.74
C LYS A 62 -2.05 9.39 -14.14
N PRO A 63 -3.40 9.24 -14.24
CA PRO A 63 -4.06 9.33 -15.52
C PRO A 63 -3.83 10.71 -16.14
N LEU A 64 -3.70 10.76 -17.45
CA LEU A 64 -3.57 11.99 -18.24
C LEU A 64 -4.82 12.17 -19.10
N GLU A 65 -5.20 13.42 -19.36
CA GLU A 65 -6.35 13.75 -20.19
C GLU A 65 -5.99 13.67 -21.69
N SER A 66 -4.73 13.98 -22.03
CA SER A 66 -4.22 13.93 -23.40
C SER A 66 -3.20 12.81 -23.59
N ARG A 67 -3.24 12.15 -24.75
CA ARG A 67 -2.22 11.17 -25.17
C ARG A 67 -0.88 11.80 -25.55
N GLU A 68 -0.88 13.10 -25.83
CA GLU A 68 0.32 13.86 -26.19
C GLU A 68 1.14 14.23 -24.94
N ALA A 69 0.49 14.30 -23.78
CA ALA A 69 1.16 14.61 -22.53
C ALA A 69 1.92 13.38 -22.00
N GLU A 70 3.21 13.54 -21.74
CA GLU A 70 4.04 12.50 -21.11
C GLU A 70 4.00 12.54 -19.59
N TYR A 71 3.80 13.73 -19.01
CA TYR A 71 3.85 13.99 -17.57
C TYR A 71 2.62 14.76 -17.10
N CYS A 72 2.13 14.45 -15.91
CA CYS A 72 1.09 15.27 -15.28
C CYS A 72 1.67 16.61 -14.79
N CYS A 73 0.80 17.59 -14.51
CA CYS A 73 1.19 18.93 -14.07
C CYS A 73 2.19 18.89 -12.90
N ASP A 74 1.96 18.05 -11.87
CA ASP A 74 2.88 17.93 -10.74
C ASP A 74 4.28 17.46 -11.13
N CYS A 75 4.38 16.51 -12.08
CA CYS A 75 5.67 15.94 -12.51
C CYS A 75 6.39 16.79 -13.55
N SER A 76 5.68 17.62 -14.31
CA SER A 76 6.29 18.57 -15.25
C SER A 76 6.83 19.81 -14.53
N THR A 77 6.16 20.24 -13.45
CA THR A 77 6.53 21.48 -12.73
C THR A 77 7.49 21.23 -11.55
N HIS A 78 7.53 20.01 -11.00
CA HIS A 78 8.34 19.70 -9.84
C HIS A 78 9.17 18.44 -10.04
N SER A 79 10.49 18.54 -9.80
CA SER A 79 11.37 17.38 -9.79
C SER A 79 10.99 16.41 -8.67
N GLN A 80 10.90 15.13 -9.02
CA GLN A 80 10.61 14.05 -8.10
C GLN A 80 11.84 13.18 -7.87
N SER A 81 12.10 12.84 -6.61
CA SER A 81 13.29 12.06 -6.21
C SER A 81 13.15 10.56 -6.49
N TYR A 82 11.92 10.04 -6.62
CA TYR A 82 11.72 8.66 -7.09
C TYR A 82 11.89 8.58 -8.62
N ASP A 83 12.26 7.41 -9.13
CA ASP A 83 12.52 7.23 -10.56
C ASP A 83 11.24 6.99 -11.34
N ARG A 84 10.39 6.09 -10.87
CA ARG A 84 9.07 5.82 -11.46
C ARG A 84 8.12 5.26 -10.42
N GLY A 85 6.82 5.37 -10.67
CA GLY A 85 5.81 4.77 -9.82
C GLY A 85 4.49 4.52 -10.52
N LEU A 86 3.63 3.76 -9.86
CA LEU A 86 2.32 3.39 -10.35
C LEU A 86 1.30 3.34 -9.23
N GLY A 87 0.18 4.04 -9.42
CA GLY A 87 -1.04 3.77 -8.70
C GLY A 87 -1.96 2.92 -9.57
N LEU A 88 -2.43 1.81 -9.04
CA LEU A 88 -3.13 0.80 -9.85
C LEU A 88 -4.57 1.20 -10.19
N PHE A 89 -5.29 1.78 -9.24
CA PHE A 89 -6.70 2.09 -9.38
C PHE A 89 -7.00 3.53 -8.98
N LEU A 90 -8.07 4.11 -9.48
CA LEU A 90 -8.55 5.39 -8.97
C LEU A 90 -9.04 5.25 -7.52
N TYR A 91 -8.75 6.27 -6.70
CA TYR A 91 -9.21 6.30 -5.29
C TYR A 91 -10.68 6.69 -5.22
N GLU A 92 -11.56 5.77 -5.60
CA GLU A 92 -13.01 5.96 -5.60
C GLU A 92 -13.75 4.63 -5.41
N GLY A 93 -15.07 4.70 -5.22
CA GLY A 93 -15.96 3.54 -5.16
C GLY A 93 -15.53 2.48 -4.15
N VAL A 94 -15.72 1.23 -4.50
CA VAL A 94 -15.52 0.06 -3.59
C VAL A 94 -14.11 -0.06 -3.04
N LEU A 95 -13.08 0.38 -3.77
CA LEU A 95 -11.70 0.35 -3.27
C LEU A 95 -11.45 1.42 -2.20
N LYS A 96 -11.98 2.62 -2.39
CA LYS A 96 -11.95 3.67 -1.37
C LYS A 96 -12.64 3.19 -0.10
N ASP A 97 -13.84 2.61 -0.21
CA ASP A 97 -14.60 2.13 0.93
C ASP A 97 -13.89 0.98 1.66
N SER A 98 -13.32 0.03 0.90
CA SER A 98 -12.53 -1.06 1.47
C SER A 98 -11.28 -0.54 2.20
N LEU A 99 -10.53 0.41 1.61
CA LEU A 99 -9.40 1.06 2.27
C LEU A 99 -9.80 1.84 3.53
N MET A 100 -10.96 2.48 3.53
CA MET A 100 -11.48 3.18 4.72
C MET A 100 -11.80 2.18 5.84
N LYS A 101 -12.36 1.01 5.52
CA LYS A 101 -12.59 -0.07 6.49
C LYS A 101 -11.27 -0.61 7.06
N VAL A 102 -10.25 -0.81 6.22
CA VAL A 102 -8.90 -1.14 6.69
C VAL A 102 -8.32 -0.02 7.57
N LYS A 103 -8.51 1.25 7.24
CA LYS A 103 -7.93 2.37 8.00
C LYS A 103 -8.61 2.65 9.33
N PHE A 104 -9.93 2.49 9.40
CA PHE A 104 -10.72 3.06 10.52
C PHE A 104 -11.67 2.07 11.20
N HIS A 105 -11.93 0.91 10.62
CA HIS A 105 -12.89 -0.07 11.16
C HIS A 105 -12.24 -1.40 11.53
N GLY A 106 -10.92 -1.45 11.68
CA GLY A 106 -10.18 -2.63 12.12
C GLY A 106 -10.18 -3.83 11.16
N ARG A 107 -10.62 -3.65 9.93
CA ARG A 107 -10.74 -4.73 8.92
C ARG A 107 -9.39 -5.03 8.25
N LYS A 108 -8.40 -5.42 9.04
CA LYS A 108 -7.05 -5.74 8.54
C LYS A 108 -7.05 -6.89 7.51
N GLU A 109 -7.98 -7.82 7.63
CA GLU A 109 -8.15 -8.97 6.74
C GLU A 109 -8.41 -8.58 5.28
N TYR A 110 -9.03 -7.41 5.06
CA TYR A 110 -9.22 -6.89 3.69
C TYR A 110 -7.89 -6.47 3.06
N GLY A 111 -6.88 -6.13 3.88
CA GLY A 111 -5.53 -5.81 3.40
C GLY A 111 -4.92 -6.93 2.57
N LYS A 112 -5.15 -8.21 2.95
CA LYS A 112 -4.69 -9.37 2.16
C LYS A 112 -5.28 -9.38 0.76
N PHE A 113 -6.60 -9.18 0.63
CA PHE A 113 -7.24 -9.12 -0.67
C PHE A 113 -6.72 -7.95 -1.52
N LEU A 114 -6.62 -6.78 -0.93
CA LEU A 114 -6.11 -5.58 -1.60
C LEU A 114 -4.64 -5.76 -2.04
N GLY A 115 -3.82 -6.40 -1.22
CA GLY A 115 -2.46 -6.77 -1.57
C GLY A 115 -2.40 -7.75 -2.74
N LYS A 116 -3.32 -8.74 -2.79
CA LYS A 116 -3.43 -9.66 -3.94
C LYS A 116 -3.82 -8.95 -5.24
N LEU A 117 -4.64 -7.92 -5.17
CA LEU A 117 -4.88 -7.05 -6.34
C LEU A 117 -3.58 -6.36 -6.78
N MET A 118 -2.76 -5.89 -5.83
CA MET A 118 -1.47 -5.28 -6.17
C MET A 118 -0.50 -6.28 -6.78
N VAL A 119 -0.45 -7.52 -6.31
CA VAL A 119 0.33 -8.60 -6.93
C VAL A 119 -0.12 -8.84 -8.37
N ARG A 120 -1.44 -8.96 -8.58
CA ARG A 120 -2.01 -9.26 -9.91
C ARG A 120 -1.75 -8.16 -10.93
N TYR A 121 -2.04 -6.90 -10.56
CA TYR A 121 -2.04 -5.78 -11.50
C TYR A 121 -0.73 -4.97 -11.48
N GLY A 122 0.13 -5.18 -10.48
CA GLY A 122 1.45 -4.57 -10.39
C GLY A 122 2.58 -5.45 -10.94
N LYS A 123 2.26 -6.68 -11.41
CA LYS A 123 3.25 -7.67 -11.85
C LYS A 123 4.23 -7.13 -12.88
N ASP A 124 3.73 -6.54 -13.95
CA ASP A 124 4.57 -6.09 -15.07
C ASP A 124 5.58 -5.02 -14.62
N LEU A 125 5.12 -4.09 -13.78
CA LEU A 125 5.96 -3.05 -13.20
C LEU A 125 7.03 -3.65 -12.28
N ILE A 126 6.67 -4.58 -11.40
CA ILE A 126 7.62 -5.22 -10.48
C ILE A 126 8.66 -6.03 -11.23
N CYS A 127 8.22 -6.80 -12.26
CA CYS A 127 9.12 -7.57 -13.11
C CYS A 127 10.07 -6.66 -13.93
N GLN A 128 9.59 -5.51 -14.40
CA GLN A 128 10.41 -4.53 -15.12
C GLN A 128 11.45 -3.86 -14.21
N PHE A 129 11.07 -3.50 -12.99
CA PHE A 129 11.96 -2.78 -12.06
C PHE A 129 12.94 -3.68 -11.33
N GLN A 130 12.57 -4.93 -11.10
CA GLN A 130 13.39 -5.91 -10.36
C GLN A 130 13.92 -5.35 -9.04
N PRO A 131 13.03 -4.89 -8.12
CA PRO A 131 13.47 -4.33 -6.86
C PRO A 131 14.14 -5.39 -5.99
N GLU A 132 15.19 -5.01 -5.27
CA GLU A 132 15.95 -5.89 -4.36
C GLU A 132 15.29 -5.96 -2.98
N VAL A 133 14.45 -4.98 -2.65
CA VAL A 133 13.77 -4.86 -1.35
C VAL A 133 12.47 -4.08 -1.48
N ILE A 134 11.48 -4.50 -0.70
CA ILE A 134 10.22 -3.78 -0.52
C ILE A 134 10.24 -3.06 0.82
N ILE A 135 9.89 -1.78 0.81
CA ILE A 135 9.79 -0.95 2.01
C ILE A 135 8.38 -0.34 2.07
N PRO A 136 7.55 -0.72 3.03
CA PRO A 136 6.25 -0.11 3.23
C PRO A 136 6.40 1.31 3.79
N VAL A 137 5.63 2.26 3.27
CA VAL A 137 5.60 3.63 3.81
C VAL A 137 5.08 3.59 5.26
N PRO A 138 5.86 4.08 6.24
CA PRO A 138 5.47 3.98 7.64
C PRO A 138 4.38 5.00 8.00
N VAL A 139 3.36 4.53 8.72
CA VAL A 139 2.35 5.39 9.33
C VAL A 139 2.89 6.02 10.62
N HIS A 140 2.27 7.12 11.05
CA HIS A 140 2.62 7.74 12.33
C HIS A 140 2.34 6.79 13.51
N LYS A 141 3.24 6.74 14.52
CA LYS A 141 3.14 5.85 15.69
C LYS A 141 1.76 5.89 16.37
N ARG A 142 1.17 7.09 16.54
CA ARG A 142 -0.19 7.24 17.10
C ARG A 142 -1.24 6.52 16.27
N LYS A 143 -1.17 6.62 14.93
CA LYS A 143 -2.10 5.90 14.04
C LYS A 143 -1.88 4.39 14.11
N ARG A 144 -0.61 3.94 14.19
CA ARG A 144 -0.29 2.51 14.37
C ARG A 144 -0.83 1.97 15.69
N ASN A 145 -0.69 2.72 16.79
CA ASN A 145 -1.20 2.30 18.10
C ASN A 145 -2.73 2.20 18.14
N VAL A 146 -3.44 3.17 17.54
CA VAL A 146 -4.92 3.14 17.48
C VAL A 146 -5.42 2.05 16.54
N ARG A 147 -4.74 1.82 15.44
CA ARG A 147 -5.15 0.89 14.38
C ARG A 147 -4.67 -0.54 14.61
N GLY A 148 -3.57 -0.70 15.37
CA GLY A 148 -2.90 -1.98 15.61
C GLY A 148 -1.93 -2.42 14.51
N TYR A 149 -1.95 -1.78 13.33
CA TYR A 149 -1.13 -2.14 12.16
C TYR A 149 -0.85 -0.94 11.25
N ASN A 150 0.07 -1.16 10.31
CA ASN A 150 0.31 -0.28 9.17
C ASN A 150 -0.33 -0.90 7.91
N GLN A 151 -1.25 -0.19 7.26
CA GLN A 151 -1.91 -0.70 6.06
C GLN A 151 -0.93 -0.97 4.90
N ALA A 152 0.12 -0.15 4.76
CA ALA A 152 1.14 -0.36 3.74
C ALA A 152 1.95 -1.65 3.98
N GLU A 153 2.15 -2.05 5.26
CA GLU A 153 2.78 -3.33 5.60
C GLU A 153 1.92 -4.51 5.14
N LEU A 154 0.60 -4.46 5.35
CA LEU A 154 -0.31 -5.53 4.90
C LEU A 154 -0.29 -5.73 3.38
N LEU A 155 -0.21 -4.64 2.64
CA LEU A 155 -0.13 -4.67 1.18
C LEU A 155 1.24 -5.18 0.70
N ALA A 156 2.31 -4.69 1.33
CA ALA A 156 3.69 -5.05 1.00
C ALA A 156 4.01 -6.52 1.30
N ASP A 157 3.40 -7.10 2.33
CA ASP A 157 3.55 -8.51 2.71
C ASP A 157 3.06 -9.44 1.60
N GLU A 158 1.89 -9.16 1.02
CA GLU A 158 1.37 -9.93 -0.11
C GLU A 158 2.26 -9.81 -1.36
N ILE A 159 2.81 -8.61 -1.62
CA ILE A 159 3.74 -8.40 -2.75
C ILE A 159 5.06 -9.16 -2.49
N SER A 160 5.60 -9.05 -1.28
CA SER A 160 6.82 -9.76 -0.87
C SER A 160 6.67 -11.27 -1.06
N SER A 161 5.56 -11.83 -0.57
CA SER A 161 5.25 -13.25 -0.72
C SER A 161 5.02 -13.66 -2.18
N GLY A 162 4.35 -12.80 -2.97
CA GLY A 162 4.02 -13.09 -4.37
C GLY A 162 5.20 -13.08 -5.33
N PHE A 163 6.25 -12.31 -5.01
CA PHE A 163 7.44 -12.15 -5.85
C PHE A 163 8.73 -12.61 -5.18
N SER A 164 8.66 -13.14 -3.95
CA SER A 164 9.84 -13.57 -3.17
C SER A 164 10.88 -12.45 -2.99
N ILE A 165 10.42 -11.19 -2.86
CA ILE A 165 11.26 -10.03 -2.63
C ILE A 165 11.29 -9.71 -1.13
N PRO A 166 12.47 -9.50 -0.50
CA PRO A 166 12.57 -9.22 0.91
C PRO A 166 11.76 -7.99 1.34
N LEU A 167 10.94 -8.13 2.39
CA LEU A 167 10.21 -7.03 3.03
C LEU A 167 11.00 -6.49 4.22
N ARG A 168 11.20 -5.17 4.29
CA ARG A 168 11.93 -4.52 5.37
C ARG A 168 11.12 -3.34 5.94
N THR A 169 10.62 -3.51 7.14
CA THR A 169 9.81 -2.50 7.85
C THR A 169 10.63 -1.61 8.79
N ASP A 170 11.90 -1.95 8.97
CA ASP A 170 12.84 -1.30 9.89
C ASP A 170 13.73 -0.23 9.24
N LEU A 171 13.84 -0.23 7.91
CA LEU A 171 14.75 0.68 7.20
C LEU A 171 14.22 2.11 7.06
N VAL A 172 12.91 2.30 7.07
CA VAL A 172 12.26 3.62 7.05
C VAL A 172 11.30 3.73 8.21
N LEU A 173 11.51 4.73 9.07
CA LEU A 173 10.70 4.96 10.25
C LEU A 173 10.10 6.37 10.24
N ARG A 174 8.88 6.51 10.74
CA ARG A 174 8.25 7.82 10.95
C ARG A 174 8.43 8.26 12.39
N LYS A 175 9.23 9.34 12.60
CA LYS A 175 9.50 9.92 13.92
C LYS A 175 8.27 10.67 14.45
N LYS A 176 8.14 10.77 15.79
CA LYS A 176 7.17 11.66 16.44
C LYS A 176 7.57 13.12 16.19
N PHE A 177 6.61 13.94 15.73
CA PHE A 177 6.72 15.40 15.81
C PHE A 177 5.87 15.95 16.94
N THR A 178 6.49 16.81 17.73
CA THR A 178 5.89 17.45 18.94
C THR A 178 5.20 18.78 18.65
N LYS A 179 5.31 19.36 17.45
CA LYS A 179 4.68 20.64 17.14
C LYS A 179 3.29 20.48 16.51
N ALA A 180 2.32 21.20 17.07
CA ALA A 180 0.94 21.23 16.60
C ALA A 180 0.87 21.77 15.15
N GLN A 181 0.23 20.99 14.25
CA GLN A 181 0.14 21.31 12.81
C GLN A 181 -0.81 22.47 12.46
N LYS A 182 -1.50 23.06 13.44
CA LYS A 182 -2.58 24.03 13.16
C LYS A 182 -2.11 25.43 12.77
N GLU A 183 -0.84 25.80 13.04
CA GLU A 183 -0.33 27.16 12.84
C GLU A 183 0.84 27.28 11.85
N LEU A 184 1.11 26.26 11.05
CA LEU A 184 2.30 26.22 10.21
C LEU A 184 2.04 26.68 8.78
N SER A 185 2.92 27.53 8.25
CA SER A 185 2.95 27.92 6.84
C SER A 185 3.16 26.70 5.91
N ARG A 186 2.84 26.85 4.60
CA ARG A 186 3.09 25.79 3.60
C ARG A 186 4.56 25.32 3.61
N LYS A 187 5.50 26.24 3.81
CA LYS A 187 6.95 25.99 3.85
C LYS A 187 7.35 25.18 5.07
N ASP A 188 6.77 25.52 6.24
CA ASP A 188 7.03 24.81 7.50
C ASP A 188 6.42 23.40 7.50
N ARG A 189 5.26 23.22 6.86
CA ARG A 189 4.66 21.89 6.66
C ARG A 189 5.58 20.97 5.84
N LYS A 190 6.19 21.49 4.76
CA LYS A 190 7.15 20.74 3.94
C LYS A 190 8.39 20.36 4.78
N LYS A 191 8.99 21.30 5.50
CA LYS A 191 10.15 21.09 6.37
C LYS A 191 9.86 20.09 7.49
N ASN A 192 8.69 20.20 8.13
CA ASN A 192 8.24 19.25 9.14
C ASN A 192 8.02 17.84 8.56
N LEU A 193 7.51 17.73 7.35
CA LEU A 193 7.32 16.45 6.69
C LEU A 193 8.66 15.82 6.29
N GLU A 194 9.64 16.63 5.86
CA GLU A 194 11.02 16.18 5.59
C GLU A 194 11.71 15.60 6.82
N GLN A 195 11.50 16.23 7.99
CA GLN A 195 12.04 15.73 9.26
C GLN A 195 11.24 14.55 9.84
N ALA A 196 10.03 14.27 9.30
CA ALA A 196 9.16 13.21 9.81
C ALA A 196 9.69 11.81 9.59
N PHE A 197 10.56 11.60 8.59
CA PHE A 197 11.07 10.29 8.24
C PHE A 197 12.54 10.15 8.54
N TYR A 198 12.89 9.02 9.15
CA TYR A 198 14.26 8.55 9.33
C TYR A 198 14.49 7.37 8.39
N VAL A 199 15.66 7.34 7.75
CA VAL A 199 16.11 6.25 6.89
C VAL A 199 17.39 5.68 7.47
N ASP A 200 17.41 4.38 7.73
CA ASP A 200 18.58 3.68 8.28
C ASP A 200 19.66 3.55 7.17
N LYS A 201 20.93 3.79 7.53
CA LYS A 201 22.06 3.67 6.63
C LYS A 201 22.22 2.27 6.01
N LYS A 202 21.70 1.23 6.68
CA LYS A 202 21.68 -0.15 6.16
C LYS A 202 20.95 -0.30 4.84
N VAL A 203 20.11 0.68 4.45
CA VAL A 203 19.43 0.67 3.15
C VAL A 203 20.41 0.82 1.98
N GLY A 204 21.56 1.44 2.18
CA GLY A 204 22.58 1.70 1.15
C GLY A 204 23.18 0.44 0.49
N LYS A 205 22.96 -0.74 1.07
CA LYS A 205 23.33 -2.02 0.44
C LYS A 205 22.41 -2.40 -0.75
N TYR A 206 21.20 -1.81 -0.83
CA TYR A 206 20.25 -2.05 -1.91
C TYR A 206 20.39 -0.96 -2.98
N LYS A 207 20.45 -1.38 -4.23
CA LYS A 207 20.49 -0.47 -5.38
C LYS A 207 19.11 -0.06 -5.84
N LYS A 208 18.15 -1.01 -5.80
CA LYS A 208 16.78 -0.82 -6.28
C LYS A 208 15.78 -1.08 -5.16
N VAL A 209 15.00 -0.07 -4.80
CA VAL A 209 14.02 -0.11 -3.71
C VAL A 209 12.61 0.10 -4.27
N LEU A 210 11.65 -0.73 -3.85
CA LEU A 210 10.22 -0.53 -4.08
C LEU A 210 9.56 0.00 -2.81
N LEU A 211 9.05 1.22 -2.85
CA LEU A 211 8.16 1.77 -1.82
C LEU A 211 6.73 1.32 -2.07
N VAL A 212 6.05 0.85 -1.04
CA VAL A 212 4.64 0.44 -1.11
C VAL A 212 3.80 1.32 -0.19
N ASP A 213 2.69 1.86 -0.72
CA ASP A 213 1.69 2.59 0.08
C ASP A 213 0.27 2.26 -0.42
N ASP A 214 -0.73 2.71 0.31
CA ASP A 214 -2.12 2.47 -0.04
C ASP A 214 -2.65 3.48 -1.08
N ILE A 215 -2.26 4.76 -0.98
CA ILE A 215 -2.74 5.82 -1.88
C ILE A 215 -1.62 6.79 -2.23
N TYR A 216 -1.46 7.05 -3.53
CA TYR A 216 -0.68 8.18 -4.02
C TYR A 216 -1.61 9.38 -4.28
N THR A 217 -1.38 10.49 -3.62
CA THR A 217 -2.11 11.75 -3.83
C THR A 217 -1.21 12.81 -4.47
N THR A 218 -0.50 13.58 -3.66
CA THR A 218 0.49 14.58 -4.11
C THR A 218 1.90 14.01 -4.27
N GLY A 219 2.12 12.78 -3.82
CA GLY A 219 3.44 12.15 -3.82
C GLY A 219 4.43 12.69 -2.79
N SER A 220 4.08 13.69 -1.99
CA SER A 220 5.00 14.36 -1.05
C SER A 220 5.68 13.38 -0.10
N THR A 221 4.95 12.41 0.47
CA THR A 221 5.51 11.39 1.37
C THR A 221 6.53 10.51 0.65
N ILE A 222 6.15 9.97 -0.50
CA ILE A 222 7.00 9.09 -1.32
C ILE A 222 8.24 9.84 -1.79
N ASN A 223 8.08 11.08 -2.24
CA ASN A 223 9.19 11.91 -2.71
C ASN A 223 10.23 12.18 -1.62
N ILE A 224 9.79 12.50 -0.40
CA ILE A 224 10.69 12.73 0.74
C ILE A 224 11.44 11.46 1.13
N ILE A 225 10.74 10.33 1.18
CA ILE A 225 11.37 9.05 1.50
C ILE A 225 12.39 8.70 0.40
N ALA A 226 12.03 8.86 -0.88
CA ALA A 226 12.90 8.59 -2.01
C ALA A 226 14.16 9.45 -1.99
N ALA A 227 14.03 10.77 -1.70
CA ALA A 227 15.18 11.66 -1.54
C ALA A 227 16.15 11.17 -0.46
N LYS A 228 15.62 10.76 0.70
CA LYS A 228 16.44 10.23 1.80
C LYS A 228 17.07 8.88 1.49
N LEU A 229 16.37 8.00 0.76
CA LEU A 229 16.95 6.73 0.30
C LEU A 229 18.11 6.97 -0.64
N LYS A 230 17.99 7.89 -1.60
CA LYS A 230 19.07 8.27 -2.51
C LYS A 230 20.26 8.89 -1.78
N GLN A 231 20.01 9.70 -0.75
CA GLN A 231 21.08 10.23 0.14
C GLN A 231 21.84 9.12 0.89
N GLN A 232 21.25 7.95 1.11
CA GLN A 232 21.91 6.79 1.71
C GLN A 232 22.54 5.84 0.66
N GLY A 233 22.60 6.23 -0.62
CA GLY A 233 23.27 5.45 -1.67
C GLY A 233 22.37 4.54 -2.52
N VAL A 234 21.05 4.54 -2.30
CA VAL A 234 20.09 3.84 -3.19
C VAL A 234 20.12 4.50 -4.56
N LYS A 235 20.26 3.72 -5.63
CA LYS A 235 20.35 4.25 -7.00
C LYS A 235 18.97 4.51 -7.61
N GLU A 236 18.06 3.55 -7.47
CA GLU A 236 16.74 3.63 -8.05
C GLU A 236 15.66 3.41 -7.01
N VAL A 237 14.69 4.31 -6.95
CA VAL A 237 13.55 4.23 -6.05
C VAL A 237 12.27 4.22 -6.85
N PHE A 238 11.53 3.14 -6.73
CA PHE A 238 10.23 2.96 -7.35
C PHE A 238 9.13 2.98 -6.30
N PHE A 239 7.89 3.25 -6.71
CA PHE A 239 6.76 3.05 -5.82
C PHE A 239 5.59 2.33 -6.50
N LEU A 240 4.84 1.61 -5.69
CA LEU A 240 3.57 0.99 -6.07
C LEU A 240 2.53 1.32 -5.01
N THR A 241 1.39 1.86 -5.44
CA THR A 241 0.24 2.09 -4.56
C THR A 241 -1.01 1.41 -5.09
N LEU A 242 -1.88 0.99 -4.18
CA LEU A 242 -3.16 0.40 -4.58
C LEU A 242 -4.00 1.42 -5.35
N CYS A 243 -4.09 2.63 -4.81
CA CYS A 243 -4.88 3.69 -5.41
C CYS A 243 -4.06 4.93 -5.73
N ILE A 244 -4.58 5.72 -6.68
CA ILE A 244 -4.05 7.02 -7.06
C ILE A 244 -5.20 8.03 -7.09
N GLY A 245 -4.94 9.25 -6.60
CA GLY A 245 -5.89 10.34 -6.73
C GLY A 245 -6.01 10.80 -8.18
N LYS A 246 -7.21 11.26 -8.57
CA LYS A 246 -7.39 12.03 -9.82
C LYS A 246 -6.48 13.26 -9.74
N GLY A 247 -5.67 13.54 -10.76
CA GLY A 247 -4.99 14.81 -10.89
C GLY A 247 -6.02 15.94 -10.85
N MET A 248 -5.71 17.07 -10.17
CA MET A 248 -6.41 18.34 -10.43
C MET A 248 -5.84 18.94 -11.68
#